data_06b7e257eda5e3e8644e16727dd576eb
#
_entry.id   06b7e257eda5e3e8644e16727dd576eb
#
_cell.length_a   1.000
_cell.length_b   1.000
_cell.length_c   1.000
_cell.angle_alpha   90.00
_cell.angle_beta   90.00
_cell.angle_gamma   90.00
#
_symmetry.space_group_name_H-M   'P 1'
#
loop_
_entity.id
_entity.type
_entity.pdbx_description
1 polymer ?
#
loop_
_entity_poly.entity_id
_entity_poly.type
_entity_poly.pdbx_seq_one_letter_code
_entity_poly.pdbx_strand_id
1 'polypeptide(L)'
;MDQQHSIEGIARVCHEANRAWCFVNGDVSQVEWAEAPAWQRESALRGVEFALANPDVPDSALHDAWSADKVRDGWQYGPVKDAQAKTHPCLVPFDQLPAHQQAKDRLFRAIVRALANSINARKQPT
;
A
#
# COMPACT_ATOMS: atom_id res chain seq x y z
N MET A 1 -7.16 2.71 -21.50
CA MET A 1 -6.03 3.57 -21.17
C MET A 1 -6.17 4.18 -19.80
N ASP A 2 -7.25 4.86 -19.60
CA ASP A 2 -7.37 5.68 -18.40
C ASP A 2 -7.46 4.87 -17.13
N GLN A 3 -8.17 3.75 -17.15
CA GLN A 3 -8.35 2.99 -15.93
C GLN A 3 -7.04 2.36 -15.45
N GLN A 4 -6.30 1.75 -16.39
CA GLN A 4 -5.03 1.15 -16.02
C GLN A 4 -4.02 2.20 -15.59
N HIS A 5 -3.96 3.33 -16.34
CA HIS A 5 -3.10 4.44 -15.95
C HIS A 5 -3.49 4.98 -14.59
N SER A 6 -4.80 5.05 -14.31
CA SER A 6 -5.28 5.57 -13.05
C SER A 6 -4.90 4.67 -11.87
N ILE A 7 -5.00 3.35 -12.05
CA ILE A 7 -4.60 2.42 -10.98
C ILE A 7 -3.11 2.56 -10.70
N GLU A 8 -2.29 2.59 -11.74
CA GLU A 8 -0.85 2.77 -11.56
C GLU A 8 -0.56 4.13 -10.97
N GLY A 9 -1.26 5.17 -11.42
CA GLY A 9 -1.09 6.51 -10.88
C GLY A 9 -1.44 6.58 -9.40
N ILE A 10 -2.52 5.93 -9.00
CA ILE A 10 -2.92 5.87 -7.59
C ILE A 10 -1.84 5.14 -6.78
N ALA A 11 -1.35 4.02 -7.30
CA ALA A 11 -0.31 3.24 -6.61
C ALA A 11 0.95 4.06 -6.42
N ARG A 12 1.33 4.82 -7.44
CA ARG A 12 2.51 5.68 -7.36
C ARG A 12 2.34 6.76 -6.29
N VAL A 13 1.16 7.40 -6.23
CA VAL A 13 0.90 8.41 -5.21
C VAL A 13 0.97 7.79 -3.82
N CYS A 14 0.37 6.61 -3.65
CA CYS A 14 0.42 5.90 -2.38
C CYS A 14 1.85 5.56 -1.97
N HIS A 15 2.65 5.11 -2.93
CA HIS A 15 4.05 4.75 -2.67
C HIS A 15 4.84 5.99 -2.21
N GLU A 16 4.68 7.11 -2.92
CA GLU A 16 5.43 8.31 -2.57
C GLU A 16 4.96 8.90 -1.24
N ALA A 17 3.67 8.81 -0.94
CA ALA A 17 3.16 9.25 0.35
C ALA A 17 3.70 8.36 1.48
N ASN A 18 3.73 7.05 1.26
CA ASN A 18 4.30 6.12 2.23
C ASN A 18 5.79 6.39 2.43
N ARG A 19 6.49 6.67 1.36
CA ARG A 19 7.91 6.98 1.43
C ARG A 19 8.14 8.22 2.30
N ALA A 20 7.33 9.27 2.09
CA ALA A 20 7.44 10.49 2.89
C ALA A 20 7.10 10.21 4.36
N TRP A 21 6.06 9.43 4.61
CA TRP A 21 5.66 9.06 5.97
C TRP A 21 6.76 8.28 6.67
N CYS A 22 7.36 7.32 5.97
CA CYS A 22 8.47 6.55 6.51
C CYS A 22 9.64 7.47 6.87
N PHE A 23 9.95 8.42 5.98
CA PHE A 23 11.07 9.33 6.21
C PHE A 23 10.89 10.14 7.50
N VAL A 24 9.69 10.70 7.71
CA VAL A 24 9.47 11.51 8.93
C VAL A 24 9.46 10.65 10.19
N ASN A 25 9.28 9.34 10.05
CA ASN A 25 9.31 8.41 11.18
C ASN A 25 10.65 7.67 11.29
N GLY A 26 11.68 8.15 10.61
CA GLY A 26 13.03 7.64 10.76
C GLY A 26 13.43 6.52 9.81
N ASP A 27 12.56 6.13 8.88
CA ASP A 27 12.88 5.06 7.93
C ASP A 27 13.22 5.69 6.57
N VAL A 28 14.51 5.70 6.23
CA VAL A 28 14.99 6.28 4.97
C VAL A 28 15.25 5.22 3.91
N SER A 29 14.77 4.00 4.12
CA SER A 29 15.06 2.87 3.22
C SER A 29 14.20 2.83 1.98
N GLN A 30 13.10 3.59 1.93
CA GLN A 30 12.20 3.56 0.79
C GLN A 30 12.79 4.34 -0.38
N VAL A 31 12.65 3.78 -1.59
CA VAL A 31 13.15 4.41 -2.80
C VAL A 31 12.01 4.99 -3.61
N GLU A 32 12.32 5.82 -4.60
CA GLU A 32 11.31 6.38 -5.49
C GLU A 32 10.61 5.29 -6.28
N TRP A 33 9.38 5.55 -6.68
CA TRP A 33 8.57 4.59 -7.44
C TRP A 33 9.31 4.03 -8.64
N ALA A 34 9.98 4.91 -9.39
CA ALA A 34 10.68 4.49 -10.61
C ALA A 34 11.83 3.53 -10.33
N GLU A 35 12.39 3.57 -9.11
CA GLU A 35 13.49 2.71 -8.73
C GLU A 35 13.06 1.52 -7.89
N ALA A 36 11.79 1.43 -7.54
CA ALA A 36 11.30 0.32 -6.75
C ALA A 36 11.34 -0.96 -7.58
N PRO A 37 11.69 -2.10 -6.95
CA PRO A 37 11.71 -3.36 -7.70
C PRO A 37 10.31 -3.74 -8.17
N ALA A 38 10.26 -4.56 -9.22
CA ALA A 38 8.98 -4.93 -9.82
C ALA A 38 8.03 -5.56 -8.80
N TRP A 39 8.54 -6.42 -7.91
CA TRP A 39 7.68 -7.07 -6.92
C TRP A 39 7.00 -6.06 -6.00
N GLN A 40 7.70 -4.97 -5.69
CA GLN A 40 7.12 -3.94 -4.81
C GLN A 40 6.04 -3.15 -5.55
N ARG A 41 6.29 -2.80 -6.81
CA ARG A 41 5.30 -2.09 -7.61
C ARG A 41 4.05 -2.95 -7.84
N GLU A 42 4.25 -4.23 -8.12
CA GLU A 42 3.14 -5.15 -8.31
C GLU A 42 2.32 -5.31 -7.05
N SER A 43 2.99 -5.38 -5.90
CA SER A 43 2.29 -5.44 -4.61
C SER A 43 1.44 -4.20 -4.39
N ALA A 44 1.97 -3.03 -4.72
CA ALA A 44 1.22 -1.78 -4.59
C ALA A 44 0.00 -1.76 -5.50
N LEU A 45 0.15 -2.25 -6.74
CA LEU A 45 -0.98 -2.33 -7.66
C LEU A 45 -2.08 -3.23 -7.12
N ARG A 46 -1.70 -4.41 -6.61
CA ARG A 46 -2.68 -5.33 -6.02
C ARG A 46 -3.38 -4.71 -4.83
N GLY A 47 -2.65 -3.95 -4.01
CA GLY A 47 -3.24 -3.26 -2.88
C GLY A 47 -4.28 -2.22 -3.31
N VAL A 48 -3.98 -1.45 -4.36
CA VAL A 48 -4.92 -0.47 -4.88
C VAL A 48 -6.16 -1.17 -5.45
N GLU A 49 -5.97 -2.25 -6.20
CA GLU A 49 -7.09 -3.00 -6.76
C GLU A 49 -7.99 -3.55 -5.65
N PHE A 50 -7.39 -4.08 -4.59
CA PHE A 50 -8.16 -4.58 -3.47
C PHE A 50 -8.98 -3.46 -2.80
N ALA A 51 -8.34 -2.32 -2.57
CA ALA A 51 -9.01 -1.20 -1.93
C ALA A 51 -10.16 -0.65 -2.78
N LEU A 52 -9.96 -0.60 -4.10
CA LEU A 52 -11.01 -0.15 -5.01
C LEU A 52 -12.20 -1.11 -5.03
N ALA A 53 -11.92 -2.40 -4.96
CA ALA A 53 -12.96 -3.42 -4.97
C ALA A 53 -13.68 -3.54 -3.62
N ASN A 54 -13.07 -3.06 -2.55
CA ASN A 54 -13.59 -3.20 -1.19
C ASN A 54 -13.56 -1.87 -0.46
N PRO A 55 -14.34 -0.86 -0.91
CA PRO A 55 -14.21 0.50 -0.37
C PRO A 55 -14.65 0.67 1.07
N ASP A 56 -15.45 -0.27 1.60
CA ASP A 56 -16.03 -0.12 2.92
C ASP A 56 -15.38 -0.98 3.99
N VAL A 57 -14.31 -1.71 3.66
CA VAL A 57 -13.63 -2.52 4.66
C VAL A 57 -12.81 -1.66 5.61
N PRO A 58 -12.58 -2.10 6.85
CA PRO A 58 -11.76 -1.34 7.78
C PRO A 58 -10.28 -1.36 7.39
N ASP A 59 -9.52 -0.44 7.98
CA ASP A 59 -8.08 -0.35 7.73
C ASP A 59 -7.38 -1.68 7.99
N SER A 60 -7.83 -2.44 9.00
CA SER A 60 -7.25 -3.73 9.31
C SER A 60 -7.36 -4.71 8.15
N ALA A 61 -8.43 -4.63 7.35
CA ALA A 61 -8.58 -5.53 6.20
C ALA A 61 -7.55 -5.24 5.12
N LEU A 62 -7.14 -3.99 4.97
CA LEU A 62 -6.08 -3.62 4.03
C LEU A 62 -4.75 -4.24 4.48
N HIS A 63 -4.47 -4.18 5.76
CA HIS A 63 -3.28 -4.79 6.31
C HIS A 63 -3.32 -6.31 6.16
N ASP A 64 -4.48 -6.92 6.43
CA ASP A 64 -4.64 -8.38 6.31
C ASP A 64 -4.41 -8.83 4.88
N ALA A 65 -4.91 -8.08 3.89
CA ALA A 65 -4.71 -8.41 2.48
C ALA A 65 -3.24 -8.30 2.10
N TRP A 66 -2.57 -7.24 2.57
CA TRP A 66 -1.13 -7.08 2.35
C TRP A 66 -0.35 -8.24 2.97
N SER A 67 -0.70 -8.61 4.20
CA SER A 67 -0.02 -9.70 4.91
C SER A 67 -0.20 -11.01 4.17
N ALA A 68 -1.42 -11.33 3.74
CA ALA A 68 -1.68 -12.56 3.01
C ALA A 68 -0.89 -12.63 1.72
N ASP A 69 -0.78 -11.51 1.02
CA ASP A 69 0.00 -11.42 -0.20
C ASP A 69 1.47 -11.71 0.06
N LYS A 70 2.02 -11.12 1.12
CA LYS A 70 3.42 -11.33 1.49
C LYS A 70 3.67 -12.78 1.90
N VAL A 71 2.80 -13.35 2.72
CA VAL A 71 2.95 -14.74 3.15
C VAL A 71 2.92 -15.68 1.94
N ARG A 72 2.03 -15.41 0.97
CA ARG A 72 1.96 -16.21 -0.24
C ARG A 72 3.27 -16.16 -1.03
N ASP A 73 3.94 -15.00 -0.99
CA ASP A 73 5.22 -14.83 -1.67
C ASP A 73 6.41 -15.31 -0.84
N GLY A 74 6.18 -15.95 0.30
CA GLY A 74 7.24 -16.54 1.10
C GLY A 74 7.81 -15.65 2.19
N TRP A 75 7.21 -14.49 2.43
CA TRP A 75 7.67 -13.61 3.50
C TRP A 75 7.18 -14.12 4.85
N GLN A 76 7.94 -13.80 5.88
CA GLN A 76 7.59 -14.14 7.25
C GLN A 76 8.00 -13.02 8.18
N TYR A 77 7.49 -13.07 9.40
CA TYR A 77 7.84 -12.08 10.42
C TYR A 77 9.33 -12.16 10.72
N GLY A 78 9.95 -11.01 10.88
CA GLY A 78 11.29 -10.87 11.39
C GLY A 78 11.44 -9.46 11.93
N PRO A 79 12.33 -9.27 12.94
CA PRO A 79 12.48 -7.95 13.57
C PRO A 79 13.10 -6.91 12.65
N VAL A 80 13.72 -7.33 11.57
CA VAL A 80 14.36 -6.43 10.61
C VAL A 80 13.76 -6.68 9.23
N LYS A 81 13.45 -5.60 8.52
CA LYS A 81 12.98 -5.70 7.15
C LYS A 81 14.14 -6.07 6.24
N ASP A 82 14.03 -7.21 5.58
CA ASP A 82 15.11 -7.73 4.71
C ASP A 82 14.48 -8.42 3.50
N ALA A 83 14.61 -7.79 2.33
CA ALA A 83 14.01 -8.30 1.11
C ALA A 83 14.65 -9.60 0.65
N GLN A 84 15.94 -9.81 0.92
CA GLN A 84 16.60 -11.04 0.52
C GLN A 84 16.16 -12.21 1.38
N ALA A 85 16.07 -12.01 2.69
CA ALA A 85 15.58 -13.03 3.61
C ALA A 85 14.07 -13.13 3.63
N LYS A 86 13.38 -12.16 3.04
CA LYS A 86 11.92 -12.05 3.03
C LYS A 86 11.36 -12.01 4.44
N THR A 87 11.92 -11.12 5.25
CA THR A 87 11.40 -10.88 6.61
C THR A 87 10.87 -9.45 6.71
N HIS A 88 9.84 -9.27 7.51
CA HIS A 88 9.22 -7.97 7.68
C HIS A 88 8.62 -7.86 9.09
N PRO A 89 8.93 -6.78 9.83
CA PRO A 89 8.42 -6.64 11.19
C PRO A 89 6.93 -6.32 11.25
N CYS A 90 6.32 -5.89 10.16
CA CYS A 90 4.89 -5.59 10.13
C CYS A 90 4.01 -6.80 9.81
N LEU A 91 4.60 -8.01 9.66
CA LEU A 91 3.82 -9.23 9.46
C LEU A 91 3.32 -9.74 10.80
N VAL A 92 2.47 -8.93 11.43
CA VAL A 92 1.79 -9.22 12.69
C VAL A 92 0.34 -8.74 12.53
N PRO A 93 -0.59 -9.15 13.40
CA PRO A 93 -1.96 -8.64 13.35
C PRO A 93 -1.97 -7.12 13.43
N PHE A 94 -2.96 -6.51 12.76
CA PHE A 94 -3.04 -5.06 12.64
C PHE A 94 -3.02 -4.37 14.01
N ASP A 95 -3.74 -4.93 14.99
CA ASP A 95 -3.84 -4.30 16.31
C ASP A 95 -2.54 -4.40 17.12
N GLN A 96 -1.56 -5.17 16.65
CA GLN A 96 -0.25 -5.24 17.28
C GLN A 96 0.76 -4.30 16.63
N LEU A 97 0.37 -3.60 15.57
CA LEU A 97 1.27 -2.63 14.94
C LEU A 97 1.34 -1.36 15.78
N PRO A 98 2.51 -0.69 15.81
CA PRO A 98 2.58 0.65 16.39
C PRO A 98 1.64 1.61 15.65
N ALA A 99 1.23 2.67 16.34
CA ALA A 99 0.28 3.62 15.77
C ALA A 99 0.74 4.20 14.43
N HIS A 100 2.03 4.50 14.30
CA HIS A 100 2.55 5.10 13.06
C HIS A 100 2.53 4.10 11.90
N GLN A 101 2.55 2.80 12.17
CA GLN A 101 2.41 1.78 11.14
C GLN A 101 0.95 1.58 10.77
N GLN A 102 0.05 1.63 11.76
CA GLN A 102 -1.38 1.56 11.47
C GLN A 102 -1.84 2.75 10.62
N ALA A 103 -1.23 3.91 10.84
CA ALA A 103 -1.55 5.12 10.10
C ALA A 103 -1.29 4.96 8.59
N LYS A 104 -0.37 4.08 8.21
CA LYS A 104 -0.08 3.85 6.78
C LYS A 104 -1.30 3.30 6.04
N ASP A 105 -2.04 2.41 6.67
CA ASP A 105 -3.23 1.84 6.02
C ASP A 105 -4.32 2.88 5.88
N ARG A 106 -4.47 3.74 6.88
CA ARG A 106 -5.44 4.83 6.79
C ARG A 106 -5.06 5.83 5.72
N LEU A 107 -3.78 6.17 5.63
CA LEU A 107 -3.28 7.08 4.60
C LEU A 107 -3.51 6.48 3.20
N PHE A 108 -3.18 5.22 3.05
CA PHE A 108 -3.37 4.50 1.78
C PHE A 108 -4.83 4.53 1.35
N ARG A 109 -5.73 4.20 2.28
CA ARG A 109 -7.17 4.19 1.99
C ARG A 109 -7.66 5.58 1.60
N ALA A 110 -7.22 6.62 2.32
CA ALA A 110 -7.64 7.98 2.05
C ALA A 110 -7.26 8.41 0.64
N ILE A 111 -6.04 8.08 0.22
CA ILE A 111 -5.56 8.42 -1.11
C ILE A 111 -6.36 7.66 -2.17
N VAL A 112 -6.54 6.36 -1.99
CA VAL A 112 -7.28 5.55 -2.97
C VAL A 112 -8.70 6.08 -3.11
N ARG A 113 -9.35 6.36 -1.98
CA ARG A 113 -10.73 6.84 -2.00
C ARG A 113 -10.85 8.18 -2.69
N ALA A 114 -9.95 9.11 -2.39
CA ALA A 114 -9.98 10.45 -2.98
C ALA A 114 -9.77 10.38 -4.49
N LEU A 115 -8.79 9.62 -4.93
CA LEU A 115 -8.47 9.53 -6.35
C LEU A 115 -9.50 8.70 -7.12
N ALA A 116 -10.06 7.67 -6.48
CA ALA A 116 -11.13 6.88 -7.09
C ALA A 116 -12.37 7.73 -7.34
N ASN A 117 -12.73 8.59 -6.38
CA ASN A 117 -13.86 9.49 -6.54
C ASN A 117 -13.64 10.45 -7.70
N SER A 118 -12.42 10.95 -7.82
CA SER A 118 -12.05 11.84 -8.91
C SER A 118 -12.20 11.15 -10.28
N ILE A 119 -11.76 9.90 -10.38
CA ILE A 119 -11.89 9.11 -11.59
C ILE A 119 -13.35 8.86 -11.92
N ASN A 120 -14.14 8.47 -10.91
CA ASN A 120 -15.55 8.21 -11.10
C ASN A 120 -16.30 9.45 -11.54
N ALA A 121 -15.99 10.60 -10.96
CA ALA A 121 -16.61 11.85 -11.34
C ALA A 121 -16.32 12.18 -12.80
N ARG A 122 -15.11 11.90 -13.28
CA ARG A 122 -14.76 12.15 -14.68
C ARG A 122 -15.46 11.20 -15.64
N LYS A 123 -15.73 9.98 -15.22
CA LYS A 123 -16.37 8.99 -16.06
C LYS A 123 -17.87 9.16 -16.19
N GLN A 124 -18.49 9.80 -15.21
CA GLN A 124 -19.93 9.97 -15.22
C GLN A 124 -20.32 11.09 -16.16
N PRO A 125 -21.27 10.85 -17.07
CA PRO A 125 -21.79 11.92 -17.89
C PRO A 125 -22.57 12.89 -17.03
N THR A 126 -22.46 14.12 -17.35
CA THR A 126 -23.18 15.18 -16.63
C THR A 126 -24.57 15.38 -17.15
#